data_fac13131fe7d847f9b7adf02991f4f51
#
_entry.id   fac13131fe7d847f9b7adf02991f4f51
#
_cell.length_a   1.000
_cell.length_b   1.000
_cell.length_c   1.000
_cell.angle_alpha   90.00
_cell.angle_beta   90.00
_cell.angle_gamma   90.00
#
_symmetry.space_group_name_H-M   'P 1'
#
loop_
_entity.id
_entity.type
_entity.pdbx_description
1 polymer ?
#
loop_
_entity_poly.entity_id
_entity_poly.type
_entity_poly.pdbx_seq_one_letter_code
_entity_poly.pdbx_strand_id
1 'polypeptide(L)'
;NGPLAGLTLTAAVCRHRGMILGEGAQWERFPLLVKFIDANDDLSVQVHPGAAACAKHFPGGHSKDESWIVVDAEPGGRILAGTRPGGTREDFVRALEAGRVEECLQSIAARPGEVFRMAPGTVHALGRGVVILEIQEPSDTTFRLWDYNRLDDKGNPRELHVEQALLSMRFEATRAVEPQVETTEWGRRERLVRAPVYEIERLHIERGFTWETATDRPQVLVVLDGALTVEGGGESLQLGPGEAVIVPAALREVVCEPEGETTVATSRPTLDPGTG
;
A
#
# COMPACT_ATOMS: atom_id res chain seq x y z
N ASN A 1 20.68 7.00 7.99
CA ASN A 1 21.70 7.99 7.66
C ASN A 1 21.61 9.20 8.59
N GLY A 2 22.58 10.14 8.49
CA GLY A 2 22.62 11.35 9.30
C GLY A 2 22.52 11.11 10.81
N PRO A 3 21.98 12.06 11.58
CA PRO A 3 21.86 11.95 13.04
C PRO A 3 21.00 10.80 13.54
N LEU A 4 20.17 10.19 12.68
CA LEU A 4 19.30 9.07 13.00
C LEU A 4 19.91 7.71 12.60
N ALA A 5 21.13 7.68 12.09
CA ALA A 5 21.78 6.45 11.64
C ALA A 5 21.82 5.39 12.77
N GLY A 6 21.49 4.15 12.43
CA GLY A 6 21.44 3.03 13.35
C GLY A 6 20.18 2.93 14.22
N LEU A 7 19.27 3.90 14.16
CA LEU A 7 17.96 3.78 14.83
C LEU A 7 16.97 3.01 13.95
N THR A 8 16.11 2.21 14.58
CA THR A 8 14.90 1.74 13.92
C THR A 8 13.93 2.92 13.72
N LEU A 9 13.02 2.82 12.74
CA LEU A 9 12.00 3.85 12.51
C LEU A 9 11.17 4.11 13.78
N THR A 10 10.80 3.06 14.50
CA THR A 10 10.09 3.17 15.78
C THR A 10 10.90 3.99 16.80
N ALA A 11 12.20 3.68 16.94
CA ALA A 11 13.06 4.42 17.88
C ALA A 11 13.26 5.89 17.46
N ALA A 12 13.38 6.15 16.16
CA ALA A 12 13.48 7.50 15.62
C ALA A 12 12.20 8.31 15.90
N VAL A 13 11.03 7.73 15.63
CA VAL A 13 9.72 8.36 15.92
C VAL A 13 9.55 8.62 17.42
N CYS A 14 9.86 7.64 18.28
CA CYS A 14 9.77 7.85 19.73
C CYS A 14 10.64 9.01 20.23
N ARG A 15 11.84 9.20 19.66
CA ARG A 15 12.79 10.24 20.10
C ARG A 15 12.54 11.60 19.48
N HIS A 16 12.04 11.63 18.23
CA HIS A 16 11.94 12.83 17.41
C HIS A 16 10.55 12.98 16.78
N ARG A 17 9.50 12.68 17.55
CA ARG A 17 8.12 12.58 17.06
C ARG A 17 7.67 13.84 16.31
N GLY A 18 7.76 15.01 16.93
CA GLY A 18 7.33 16.27 16.32
C GLY A 18 8.10 16.58 15.03
N MET A 19 9.41 16.31 15.02
CA MET A 19 10.23 16.49 13.82
C MET A 19 9.80 15.55 12.69
N ILE A 20 9.55 14.27 12.97
CA ILE A 20 9.25 13.26 11.93
C ILE A 20 7.79 13.31 11.52
N LEU A 21 6.86 13.29 12.49
CA LEU A 21 5.42 13.16 12.22
C LEU A 21 4.70 14.50 12.07
N GLY A 22 5.29 15.59 12.53
CA GLY A 22 4.68 16.92 12.61
C GLY A 22 4.25 17.28 14.03
N GLU A 23 4.29 18.57 14.34
CA GLU A 23 3.85 19.09 15.62
C GLU A 23 2.32 18.89 15.76
N GLY A 24 1.90 18.28 16.86
CA GLY A 24 0.49 17.97 17.10
C GLY A 24 -0.05 16.72 16.38
N ALA A 25 0.78 15.99 15.67
CA ALA A 25 0.36 14.72 15.05
C ALA A 25 -0.25 13.75 16.07
N GLN A 26 -1.38 13.13 15.72
CA GLN A 26 -2.09 12.17 16.60
C GLN A 26 -1.56 10.74 16.48
N TRP A 27 -0.68 10.47 15.53
CA TRP A 27 -0.12 9.11 15.34
C TRP A 27 0.89 8.77 16.44
N GLU A 28 0.72 7.63 17.06
CA GLU A 28 1.66 7.11 18.08
C GLU A 28 2.88 6.42 17.45
N ARG A 29 2.75 5.96 16.21
CA ARG A 29 3.76 5.30 15.38
C ARG A 29 3.78 5.90 13.98
N PHE A 30 4.76 5.52 13.17
CA PHE A 30 4.77 5.93 11.76
C PHE A 30 3.49 5.43 11.07
N PRO A 31 2.71 6.31 10.42
CA PRO A 31 1.34 6.00 10.02
C PRO A 31 1.20 5.21 8.71
N LEU A 32 2.30 4.87 8.08
CA LEU A 32 2.32 4.09 6.85
C LEU A 32 3.23 2.87 6.99
N LEU A 33 2.85 1.78 6.32
CA LEU A 33 3.73 0.66 6.02
C LEU A 33 3.88 0.57 4.50
N VAL A 34 5.12 0.59 4.04
CA VAL A 34 5.49 0.53 2.62
C VAL A 34 6.41 -0.65 2.42
N LYS A 35 6.10 -1.53 1.46
CA LYS A 35 6.88 -2.73 1.17
C LYS A 35 6.75 -3.16 -0.28
N PHE A 36 7.80 -3.79 -0.80
CA PHE A 36 7.70 -4.56 -2.02
C PHE A 36 7.27 -5.99 -1.69
N ILE A 37 6.41 -6.55 -2.53
CA ILE A 37 6.03 -7.96 -2.48
C ILE A 37 6.33 -8.55 -3.85
N ASP A 38 7.20 -9.56 -3.88
CA ASP A 38 7.49 -10.39 -5.04
C ASP A 38 6.82 -11.75 -4.81
N ALA A 39 5.75 -12.00 -5.54
CA ALA A 39 4.93 -13.19 -5.36
C ALA A 39 5.48 -14.37 -6.16
N ASN A 40 6.34 -15.17 -5.53
CA ASN A 40 6.86 -16.41 -6.12
C ASN A 40 5.82 -17.53 -6.19
N ASP A 41 4.68 -17.38 -5.51
CA ASP A 41 3.52 -18.27 -5.53
C ASP A 41 2.23 -17.46 -5.34
N ASP A 42 1.06 -18.03 -5.63
CA ASP A 42 -0.22 -17.37 -5.35
C ASP A 42 -0.34 -17.12 -3.85
N LEU A 43 -0.57 -15.88 -3.44
CA LEU A 43 -0.80 -15.54 -2.04
C LEU A 43 -2.23 -15.94 -1.64
N SER A 44 -2.44 -16.14 -0.33
CA SER A 44 -3.76 -16.53 0.18
C SER A 44 -4.84 -15.51 -0.18
N VAL A 45 -6.05 -16.00 -0.48
CA VAL A 45 -7.23 -15.15 -0.59
C VAL A 45 -7.58 -14.63 0.80
N GLN A 46 -7.63 -13.33 0.94
CA GLN A 46 -7.76 -12.64 2.22
C GLN A 46 -8.63 -11.38 2.13
N VAL A 47 -9.03 -10.89 3.28
CA VAL A 47 -9.74 -9.61 3.43
C VAL A 47 -9.29 -8.91 4.70
N HIS A 48 -9.28 -7.60 4.67
CA HIS A 48 -8.98 -6.75 5.83
C HIS A 48 -10.25 -6.05 6.33
N PRO A 49 -10.47 -5.99 7.66
CA PRO A 49 -11.63 -5.28 8.20
C PRO A 49 -11.48 -3.77 8.08
N GLY A 50 -12.59 -3.06 8.00
CA GLY A 50 -12.64 -1.62 8.19
C GLY A 50 -12.84 -1.24 9.67
N ALA A 51 -12.68 0.04 10.00
CA ALA A 51 -12.79 0.55 11.37
C ALA A 51 -14.14 0.19 12.02
N ALA A 52 -15.24 0.32 11.29
CA ALA A 52 -16.57 -0.04 11.78
C ALA A 52 -16.71 -1.54 12.09
N ALA A 53 -16.13 -2.41 11.24
CA ALA A 53 -16.13 -3.85 11.48
C ALA A 53 -15.27 -4.21 12.70
N CYS A 54 -14.10 -3.58 12.82
CA CYS A 54 -13.24 -3.75 14.01
C CYS A 54 -13.97 -3.36 15.29
N ALA A 55 -14.54 -2.17 15.33
CA ALA A 55 -15.26 -1.68 16.49
C ALA A 55 -16.42 -2.59 16.91
N LYS A 56 -17.11 -3.18 15.95
CA LYS A 56 -18.30 -3.99 16.19
C LYS A 56 -17.99 -5.46 16.49
N HIS A 57 -17.02 -6.04 15.79
CA HIS A 57 -16.82 -7.49 15.77
C HIS A 57 -15.44 -7.95 16.23
N PHE A 58 -14.41 -7.09 16.17
CA PHE A 58 -13.02 -7.51 16.39
C PHE A 58 -12.31 -6.57 17.38
N PRO A 59 -12.67 -6.65 18.69
CA PRO A 59 -12.01 -5.83 19.72
C PRO A 59 -10.49 -6.02 19.69
N GLY A 60 -9.75 -4.93 19.56
CA GLY A 60 -8.27 -4.95 19.43
C GLY A 60 -7.77 -5.15 18.00
N GLY A 61 -8.64 -5.43 17.04
CA GLY A 61 -8.30 -5.38 15.61
C GLY A 61 -8.17 -3.96 15.11
N HIS A 62 -7.36 -3.78 14.08
CA HIS A 62 -7.16 -2.49 13.42
C HIS A 62 -7.61 -2.57 11.96
N SER A 63 -8.19 -1.48 11.47
CA SER A 63 -8.48 -1.30 10.04
C SER A 63 -7.21 -1.48 9.22
N LYS A 64 -7.38 -1.96 7.99
CA LYS A 64 -6.29 -2.03 7.02
C LYS A 64 -6.80 -1.65 5.64
N ASP A 65 -6.51 -0.42 5.25
CA ASP A 65 -6.64 0.08 3.88
C ASP A 65 -5.28 -0.07 3.21
N GLU A 66 -5.25 -0.61 2.00
CA GLU A 66 -4.00 -0.79 1.25
C GLU A 66 -4.17 -0.49 -0.22
N SER A 67 -3.09 -0.11 -0.86
CA SER A 67 -3.01 0.10 -2.29
C SER A 67 -1.76 -0.53 -2.86
N TRP A 68 -1.88 -1.05 -4.08
CA TRP A 68 -0.83 -1.74 -4.80
C TRP A 68 -0.50 -0.99 -6.08
N ILE A 69 0.76 -0.70 -6.30
CA ILE A 69 1.29 -0.29 -7.60
C ILE A 69 1.97 -1.52 -8.18
N VAL A 70 1.52 -2.01 -9.33
CA VAL A 70 2.18 -3.11 -10.02
C VAL A 70 3.52 -2.61 -10.57
N VAL A 71 4.61 -3.20 -10.09
CA VAL A 71 5.97 -2.85 -10.51
C VAL A 71 6.39 -3.72 -11.68
N ASP A 72 6.13 -5.03 -11.59
CA ASP A 72 6.40 -5.98 -12.66
C ASP A 72 5.40 -7.13 -12.63
N ALA A 73 5.24 -7.81 -13.77
CA ALA A 73 4.37 -8.97 -13.88
C ALA A 73 4.86 -9.93 -14.97
N GLU A 74 5.04 -11.20 -14.60
CA GLU A 74 5.28 -12.26 -15.58
C GLU A 74 4.07 -12.48 -16.51
N PRO A 75 4.26 -13.05 -17.70
CA PRO A 75 3.14 -13.44 -18.56
C PRO A 75 2.19 -14.38 -17.84
N GLY A 76 0.91 -13.96 -17.72
CA GLY A 76 -0.12 -14.69 -16.96
C GLY A 76 -0.25 -14.28 -15.48
N GLY A 77 0.59 -13.37 -15.00
CA GLY A 77 0.46 -12.77 -13.67
C GLY A 77 -0.91 -12.09 -13.50
N ARG A 78 -1.54 -12.30 -12.36
CA ARG A 78 -2.91 -11.84 -12.09
C ARG A 78 -3.08 -11.31 -10.67
N ILE A 79 -4.05 -10.45 -10.52
CA ILE A 79 -4.55 -9.97 -9.22
C ILE A 79 -5.99 -10.46 -9.08
N LEU A 80 -6.33 -11.06 -7.95
CA LEU A 80 -7.70 -11.29 -7.55
C LEU A 80 -8.14 -10.10 -6.70
N ALA A 81 -9.17 -9.36 -7.11
CA ALA A 81 -9.61 -8.16 -6.42
C ALA A 81 -11.12 -7.94 -6.50
N GLY A 82 -11.78 -8.05 -5.34
CA GLY A 82 -13.23 -7.98 -5.24
C GLY A 82 -13.95 -9.23 -5.75
N THR A 83 -15.25 -9.24 -5.60
CA THR A 83 -16.11 -10.29 -6.14
C THR A 83 -16.47 -10.01 -7.61
N ARG A 84 -16.85 -11.05 -8.34
CA ARG A 84 -17.44 -10.86 -9.68
C ARG A 84 -18.69 -9.98 -9.59
N PRO A 85 -18.96 -9.17 -10.63
CA PRO A 85 -20.19 -8.38 -10.68
C PRO A 85 -21.42 -9.23 -10.48
N GLY A 86 -22.30 -8.82 -9.55
CA GLY A 86 -23.53 -9.54 -9.22
C GLY A 86 -23.36 -10.77 -8.32
N GLY A 87 -22.14 -11.07 -7.87
CA GLY A 87 -21.90 -12.13 -6.90
C GLY A 87 -22.51 -11.82 -5.54
N THR A 88 -23.17 -12.81 -4.95
CA THR A 88 -23.80 -12.69 -3.63
C THR A 88 -22.96 -13.34 -2.54
N ARG A 89 -23.27 -13.03 -1.28
CA ARG A 89 -22.68 -13.71 -0.12
C ARG A 89 -22.95 -15.23 -0.17
N GLU A 90 -24.16 -15.62 -0.54
CA GLU A 90 -24.59 -17.02 -0.62
C GLU A 90 -23.83 -17.78 -1.70
N ASP A 91 -23.58 -17.16 -2.85
CA ASP A 91 -22.75 -17.75 -3.92
C ASP A 91 -21.31 -17.95 -3.44
N PHE A 92 -20.76 -16.96 -2.75
CA PHE A 92 -19.41 -17.00 -2.22
C PHE A 92 -19.24 -18.12 -1.18
N VAL A 93 -20.19 -18.24 -0.24
CA VAL A 93 -20.16 -19.30 0.79
C VAL A 93 -20.23 -20.69 0.13
N ARG A 94 -21.14 -20.90 -0.83
CA ARG A 94 -21.22 -22.18 -1.57
C ARG A 94 -19.91 -22.50 -2.32
N ALA A 95 -19.29 -21.52 -2.93
CA ALA A 95 -18.03 -21.71 -3.65
C ALA A 95 -16.88 -22.04 -2.69
N LEU A 96 -16.84 -21.37 -1.53
CA LEU A 96 -15.84 -21.62 -0.49
C LEU A 96 -15.96 -23.05 0.07
N GLU A 97 -17.18 -23.50 0.40
CA GLU A 97 -17.45 -24.87 0.86
C GLU A 97 -17.08 -25.94 -0.20
N ALA A 98 -17.22 -25.58 -1.47
CA ALA A 98 -16.83 -26.45 -2.60
C ALA A 98 -15.34 -26.37 -2.96
N GLY A 99 -14.53 -25.54 -2.26
CA GLY A 99 -13.12 -25.31 -2.58
C GLY A 99 -12.88 -24.56 -3.90
N ARG A 100 -13.84 -23.76 -4.36
CA ARG A 100 -13.84 -23.06 -5.65
C ARG A 100 -13.99 -21.54 -5.51
N VAL A 101 -13.45 -21.00 -4.43
CA VAL A 101 -13.61 -19.57 -4.08
C VAL A 101 -13.16 -18.61 -5.19
N GLU A 102 -12.14 -18.96 -5.95
CA GLU A 102 -11.66 -18.14 -7.07
C GLU A 102 -12.71 -17.92 -8.15
N GLU A 103 -13.66 -18.85 -8.32
CA GLU A 103 -14.74 -18.69 -9.30
C GLU A 103 -15.67 -17.53 -8.97
N CYS A 104 -15.69 -17.08 -7.72
CA CYS A 104 -16.47 -15.93 -7.26
C CYS A 104 -15.68 -14.62 -7.25
N LEU A 105 -14.37 -14.67 -7.48
CA LEU A 105 -13.50 -13.49 -7.47
C LEU A 105 -13.30 -12.93 -8.88
N GLN A 106 -13.08 -11.63 -8.93
CA GLN A 106 -12.66 -10.98 -10.15
C GLN A 106 -11.16 -11.21 -10.34
N SER A 107 -10.79 -11.85 -11.45
CA SER A 107 -9.40 -12.04 -11.85
C SER A 107 -9.01 -10.98 -12.87
N ILE A 108 -7.98 -10.22 -12.60
CA ILE A 108 -7.48 -9.12 -13.42
C ILE A 108 -6.04 -9.44 -13.82
N ALA A 109 -5.73 -9.40 -15.12
CA ALA A 109 -4.35 -9.53 -15.57
C ALA A 109 -3.53 -8.35 -15.05
N ALA A 110 -2.45 -8.63 -14.33
CA ALA A 110 -1.57 -7.60 -13.80
C ALA A 110 -0.72 -6.97 -14.91
N ARG A 111 -0.63 -5.65 -14.93
CA ARG A 111 0.21 -4.91 -15.88
C ARG A 111 1.06 -3.90 -15.12
N PRO A 112 2.36 -3.81 -15.40
CA PRO A 112 3.23 -2.80 -14.80
C PRO A 112 2.63 -1.40 -14.95
N GLY A 113 2.68 -0.63 -13.87
CA GLY A 113 2.14 0.72 -13.80
C GLY A 113 0.67 0.82 -13.38
N GLU A 114 -0.13 -0.26 -13.45
CA GLU A 114 -1.50 -0.25 -12.91
C GLU A 114 -1.51 -0.11 -11.39
N VAL A 115 -2.57 0.51 -10.89
CA VAL A 115 -2.76 0.77 -9.46
C VAL A 115 -4.10 0.23 -9.02
N PHE A 116 -4.12 -0.46 -7.89
CA PHE A 116 -5.33 -1.00 -7.28
C PHE A 116 -5.42 -0.56 -5.83
N ARG A 117 -6.59 -0.09 -5.41
CA ARG A 117 -6.87 0.13 -3.99
C ARG A 117 -7.71 -1.03 -3.46
N MET A 118 -7.16 -1.72 -2.48
CA MET A 118 -7.85 -2.74 -1.68
C MET A 118 -8.45 -2.08 -0.44
N ALA A 119 -9.51 -1.30 -0.67
CA ALA A 119 -10.21 -0.67 0.45
C ALA A 119 -10.69 -1.73 1.45
N PRO A 120 -10.80 -1.40 2.75
CA PRO A 120 -11.25 -2.36 3.76
C PRO A 120 -12.53 -3.08 3.33
N GLY A 121 -12.56 -4.40 3.49
CA GLY A 121 -13.65 -5.26 3.03
C GLY A 121 -13.48 -5.80 1.60
N THR A 122 -12.50 -5.35 0.83
CA THR A 122 -12.20 -5.92 -0.48
C THR A 122 -11.49 -7.25 -0.30
N VAL A 123 -12.09 -8.34 -0.76
CA VAL A 123 -11.43 -9.65 -0.83
C VAL A 123 -10.40 -9.63 -1.96
N HIS A 124 -9.19 -10.12 -1.70
CA HIS A 124 -8.12 -10.05 -2.68
C HIS A 124 -7.06 -11.15 -2.50
N ALA A 125 -6.28 -11.35 -3.54
CA ALA A 125 -5.05 -12.14 -3.52
C ALA A 125 -4.09 -11.64 -4.61
N LEU A 126 -2.79 -11.74 -4.34
CA LEU A 126 -1.74 -11.49 -5.32
C LEU A 126 -1.35 -12.82 -5.96
N GLY A 127 -1.44 -12.92 -7.27
CA GLY A 127 -1.07 -14.11 -8.02
C GLY A 127 0.45 -14.20 -8.23
N ARG A 128 0.91 -15.41 -8.43
CA ARG A 128 2.30 -15.72 -8.75
C ARG A 128 2.83 -14.87 -9.91
N GLY A 129 4.11 -14.49 -9.85
CA GLY A 129 4.82 -13.74 -10.88
C GLY A 129 4.46 -12.26 -10.93
N VAL A 130 3.82 -11.73 -9.89
CA VAL A 130 3.50 -10.30 -9.80
C VAL A 130 4.35 -9.65 -8.71
N VAL A 131 4.99 -8.54 -9.05
CA VAL A 131 5.72 -7.69 -8.10
C VAL A 131 4.94 -6.39 -7.88
N ILE A 132 4.67 -6.07 -6.64
CA ILE A 132 3.96 -4.83 -6.27
C ILE A 132 4.74 -3.99 -5.26
N LEU A 133 4.55 -2.69 -5.33
CA LEU A 133 4.76 -1.79 -4.20
C LEU A 133 3.43 -1.64 -3.47
N GLU A 134 3.38 -2.14 -2.23
CA GLU A 134 2.22 -1.99 -1.34
C GLU A 134 2.41 -0.84 -0.38
N ILE A 135 1.40 0.02 -0.30
CA ILE A 135 1.32 1.14 0.65
C ILE A 135 0.05 0.95 1.45
N GLN A 136 0.16 0.87 2.78
CA GLN A 136 -0.95 0.50 3.66
C GLN A 136 -0.92 1.22 5.02
N GLU A 137 -2.06 1.15 5.73
CA GLU A 137 -2.10 1.37 7.18
C GLU A 137 -1.17 0.36 7.89
N PRO A 138 -0.47 0.76 8.96
CA PRO A 138 0.41 -0.13 9.71
C PRO A 138 -0.40 -1.11 10.59
N SER A 139 -1.13 -2.02 9.95
CA SER A 139 -1.97 -3.04 10.56
C SER A 139 -1.63 -4.42 9.99
N ASP A 140 -1.68 -5.43 10.83
CA ASP A 140 -1.49 -6.87 10.49
C ASP A 140 -2.81 -7.64 10.55
N THR A 141 -3.94 -6.96 10.81
CA THR A 141 -5.24 -7.62 10.86
C THR A 141 -5.63 -8.14 9.48
N THR A 142 -5.54 -9.45 9.33
CA THR A 142 -5.79 -10.15 8.06
C THR A 142 -6.66 -11.37 8.32
N PHE A 143 -7.77 -11.48 7.61
CA PHE A 143 -8.64 -12.64 7.65
C PHE A 143 -8.47 -13.47 6.38
N ARG A 144 -7.85 -14.65 6.53
CA ARG A 144 -7.58 -15.59 5.45
C ARG A 144 -8.82 -16.42 5.18
N LEU A 145 -9.27 -16.43 3.93
CA LEU A 145 -10.42 -17.20 3.45
C LEU A 145 -10.02 -18.52 2.80
N TRP A 146 -8.92 -18.49 2.03
CA TRP A 146 -8.47 -19.62 1.25
C TRP A 146 -6.96 -19.59 1.09
N ASP A 147 -6.31 -20.74 1.17
CA ASP A 147 -4.85 -20.85 1.05
C ASP A 147 -4.42 -22.03 0.19
N TYR A 148 -5.22 -22.41 -0.79
CA TYR A 148 -4.90 -23.48 -1.76
C TYR A 148 -4.58 -24.83 -1.11
N ASN A 149 -5.08 -25.08 0.10
CA ASN A 149 -4.77 -26.24 0.94
C ASN A 149 -3.25 -26.44 1.20
N ARG A 150 -2.48 -25.37 1.16
CA ARG A 150 -1.03 -25.42 1.46
C ARG A 150 -0.80 -25.77 2.92
N LEU A 151 0.29 -26.52 3.11
CA LEU A 151 0.76 -26.88 4.43
C LEU A 151 1.99 -26.04 4.78
N ASP A 152 2.15 -25.72 6.07
CA ASP A 152 3.37 -25.11 6.60
C ASP A 152 4.53 -26.12 6.61
N ASP A 153 5.73 -25.68 6.99
CA ASP A 153 6.94 -26.52 7.09
C ASP A 153 6.79 -27.69 8.08
N LYS A 154 5.75 -27.67 8.92
CA LYS A 154 5.42 -28.73 9.88
C LYS A 154 4.31 -29.66 9.37
N GLY A 155 3.81 -29.45 8.17
CA GLY A 155 2.74 -30.23 7.57
C GLY A 155 1.34 -29.86 8.05
N ASN A 156 1.15 -28.69 8.68
CA ASN A 156 -0.17 -28.23 9.12
C ASN A 156 -0.77 -27.22 8.11
N PRO A 157 -2.09 -27.26 7.89
CA PRO A 157 -2.76 -26.22 7.12
C PRO A 157 -2.67 -24.88 7.87
N ARG A 158 -2.53 -23.78 7.12
CA ARG A 158 -2.60 -22.44 7.70
C ARG A 158 -4.02 -22.16 8.19
N GLU A 159 -4.12 -21.45 9.32
CA GLU A 159 -5.40 -21.09 9.90
C GLU A 159 -6.23 -20.23 8.94
N LEU A 160 -7.51 -20.56 8.80
CA LEU A 160 -8.51 -19.80 8.05
C LEU A 160 -9.44 -19.06 9.01
N HIS A 161 -9.85 -17.86 8.64
CA HIS A 161 -10.67 -16.96 9.44
C HIS A 161 -11.99 -16.65 8.71
N VAL A 162 -12.70 -17.71 8.30
CA VAL A 162 -13.85 -17.60 7.39
C VAL A 162 -14.96 -16.71 7.92
N GLU A 163 -15.35 -16.89 9.19
CA GLU A 163 -16.42 -16.08 9.79
C GLU A 163 -16.05 -14.60 9.88
N GLN A 164 -14.84 -14.29 10.36
CA GLN A 164 -14.33 -12.92 10.47
C GLN A 164 -14.23 -12.27 9.09
N ALA A 165 -13.77 -13.02 8.10
CA ALA A 165 -13.67 -12.56 6.73
C ALA A 165 -15.04 -12.20 6.16
N LEU A 166 -16.03 -13.10 6.30
CA LEU A 166 -17.39 -12.87 5.82
C LEU A 166 -18.11 -11.71 6.52
N LEU A 167 -17.73 -11.38 7.78
CA LEU A 167 -18.22 -10.20 8.50
C LEU A 167 -17.54 -8.91 8.02
N SER A 168 -16.35 -9.01 7.42
CA SER A 168 -15.58 -7.87 6.93
C SER A 168 -15.83 -7.58 5.45
N MET A 169 -16.21 -8.58 4.66
CA MET A 169 -16.30 -8.49 3.20
C MET A 169 -17.38 -7.53 2.72
N ARG A 170 -17.03 -6.85 1.62
CA ARG A 170 -17.96 -6.19 0.70
C ARG A 170 -18.00 -7.02 -0.59
N PHE A 171 -19.21 -7.22 -1.11
CA PHE A 171 -19.43 -8.02 -2.31
C PHE A 171 -19.48 -7.10 -3.54
N GLU A 172 -18.34 -6.51 -3.85
CA GLU A 172 -18.17 -5.52 -4.91
C GLU A 172 -16.97 -5.89 -5.79
N ALA A 173 -17.06 -5.55 -7.06
CA ALA A 173 -15.95 -5.67 -8.00
C ALA A 173 -14.95 -4.51 -7.78
N THR A 174 -13.67 -4.80 -8.00
CA THR A 174 -12.60 -3.80 -7.94
C THR A 174 -12.02 -3.59 -9.35
N ARG A 175 -11.53 -2.41 -9.63
CA ARG A 175 -10.86 -2.06 -10.89
C ARG A 175 -9.59 -1.27 -10.62
N ALA A 176 -8.73 -1.23 -11.64
CA ALA A 176 -7.57 -0.34 -11.61
C ALA A 176 -8.01 1.12 -11.43
N VAL A 177 -7.20 1.86 -10.72
CA VAL A 177 -7.38 3.30 -10.52
C VAL A 177 -7.05 4.03 -11.82
N GLU A 178 -7.88 4.97 -12.22
CA GLU A 178 -7.59 5.89 -13.32
C GLU A 178 -6.81 7.10 -12.77
N PRO A 179 -5.54 7.31 -13.15
CA PRO A 179 -4.75 8.42 -12.65
C PRO A 179 -5.29 9.77 -13.10
N GLN A 180 -5.27 10.75 -12.19
CA GLN A 180 -5.47 12.16 -12.56
C GLN A 180 -4.10 12.76 -12.91
N VAL A 181 -3.88 13.05 -14.19
CA VAL A 181 -2.60 13.49 -14.73
C VAL A 181 -2.50 15.00 -14.76
N GLU A 182 -1.38 15.53 -14.30
CA GLU A 182 -1.03 16.94 -14.33
C GLU A 182 0.38 17.10 -14.94
N THR A 183 0.52 17.92 -15.96
CA THR A 183 1.82 18.28 -16.52
C THR A 183 2.44 19.43 -15.71
N THR A 184 3.72 19.31 -15.39
CA THR A 184 4.48 20.29 -14.61
C THR A 184 5.72 20.74 -15.39
N GLU A 185 6.46 21.73 -14.89
CA GLU A 185 7.72 22.17 -15.51
C GLU A 185 8.86 21.13 -15.42
N TRP A 186 8.76 20.22 -14.43
CA TRP A 186 9.76 19.19 -14.17
C TRP A 186 9.38 17.80 -14.72
N GLY A 187 8.18 17.66 -15.33
CA GLY A 187 7.72 16.40 -15.88
C GLY A 187 6.20 16.22 -15.70
N ARG A 188 5.79 15.12 -15.06
CA ARG A 188 4.37 14.76 -14.92
C ARG A 188 4.09 14.23 -13.53
N ARG A 189 2.97 14.67 -12.94
CA ARG A 189 2.40 14.16 -11.69
C ARG A 189 1.13 13.37 -11.99
N GLU A 190 0.98 12.23 -11.38
CA GLU A 190 -0.23 11.42 -11.40
C GLU A 190 -0.76 11.25 -9.98
N ARG A 191 -1.96 11.76 -9.71
CA ARG A 191 -2.67 11.47 -8.46
C ARG A 191 -3.34 10.12 -8.61
N LEU A 192 -2.90 9.13 -7.83
CA LEU A 192 -3.31 7.74 -7.94
C LEU A 192 -4.42 7.40 -6.94
N VAL A 193 -4.19 7.67 -5.67
CA VAL A 193 -5.11 7.29 -4.60
C VAL A 193 -5.29 8.45 -3.63
N ARG A 194 -6.55 8.70 -3.27
CA ARG A 194 -6.91 9.52 -2.12
C ARG A 194 -7.83 8.69 -1.23
N ALA A 195 -7.21 8.02 -0.25
CA ALA A 195 -7.90 7.24 0.77
C ALA A 195 -8.15 8.09 2.03
N PRO A 196 -9.05 7.67 2.94
CA PRO A 196 -9.22 8.36 4.22
C PRO A 196 -7.96 8.46 5.06
N VAL A 197 -7.02 7.52 4.89
CA VAL A 197 -5.84 7.37 5.75
C VAL A 197 -4.52 7.71 5.07
N TYR A 198 -4.47 7.77 3.73
CA TYR A 198 -3.29 8.17 2.97
C TYR A 198 -3.64 8.68 1.57
N GLU A 199 -2.67 9.35 0.96
CA GLU A 199 -2.66 9.74 -0.45
C GLU A 199 -1.43 9.14 -1.12
N ILE A 200 -1.56 8.78 -2.42
CA ILE A 200 -0.48 8.26 -3.24
C ILE A 200 -0.43 9.02 -4.55
N GLU A 201 0.76 9.46 -4.92
CA GLU A 201 1.05 10.07 -6.21
C GLU A 201 2.20 9.32 -6.89
N ARG A 202 2.26 9.39 -8.20
CA ARG A 202 3.42 8.97 -8.99
C ARG A 202 3.96 10.17 -9.74
N LEU A 203 5.26 10.35 -9.65
CA LEU A 203 5.98 11.45 -10.29
C LEU A 203 6.87 10.86 -11.38
N HIS A 204 6.75 11.38 -12.59
CA HIS A 204 7.68 11.14 -13.68
C HIS A 204 8.53 12.39 -13.82
N ILE A 205 9.79 12.29 -13.40
CA ILE A 205 10.69 13.42 -13.22
C ILE A 205 11.69 13.42 -14.38
N GLU A 206 11.66 14.49 -15.17
CA GLU A 206 12.55 14.70 -16.31
C GLU A 206 13.64 15.74 -16.01
N ARG A 207 13.36 16.62 -15.01
CA ARG A 207 14.26 17.72 -14.62
C ARG A 207 14.21 17.91 -13.12
N GLY A 208 15.32 18.41 -12.56
CA GLY A 208 15.39 18.77 -11.16
C GLY A 208 14.36 19.84 -10.76
N PHE A 209 13.87 19.72 -9.55
CA PHE A 209 12.92 20.67 -8.96
C PHE A 209 12.99 20.68 -7.45
N THR A 210 12.54 21.79 -6.89
CA THR A 210 12.31 21.88 -5.44
C THR A 210 10.89 21.45 -5.14
N TRP A 211 10.78 20.41 -4.31
CA TRP A 211 9.51 19.92 -3.85
C TRP A 211 9.13 20.53 -2.51
N GLU A 212 8.07 21.34 -2.50
CA GLU A 212 7.45 21.83 -1.27
C GLU A 212 6.74 20.68 -0.57
N THR A 213 7.18 20.38 0.63
CA THR A 213 6.65 19.26 1.42
C THR A 213 5.46 19.70 2.26
N ALA A 214 4.67 18.73 2.72
CA ALA A 214 3.67 18.98 3.76
C ALA A 214 4.38 19.10 5.12
N THR A 215 4.36 20.28 5.74
CA THR A 215 5.05 20.53 7.02
C THR A 215 4.35 19.99 8.25
N ASP A 216 3.19 19.37 8.08
CA ASP A 216 2.35 18.84 9.15
C ASP A 216 2.32 17.30 9.21
N ARG A 217 2.99 16.65 8.26
CA ARG A 217 3.02 15.18 8.14
C ARG A 217 4.24 14.70 7.38
N PRO A 218 4.70 13.45 7.64
CA PRO A 218 5.80 12.87 6.88
C PRO A 218 5.35 12.49 5.46
N GLN A 219 6.33 12.32 4.59
CA GLN A 219 6.13 11.76 3.25
C GLN A 219 7.14 10.64 3.02
N VAL A 220 6.76 9.66 2.21
CA VAL A 220 7.64 8.57 1.77
C VAL A 220 7.82 8.70 0.27
N LEU A 221 9.06 8.68 -0.20
CA LEU A 221 9.41 8.55 -1.61
C LEU A 221 10.00 7.16 -1.82
N VAL A 222 9.59 6.52 -2.92
CA VAL A 222 10.15 5.23 -3.36
C VAL A 222 10.49 5.35 -4.84
N VAL A 223 11.73 5.12 -5.22
CA VAL A 223 12.14 5.11 -6.62
C VAL A 223 11.65 3.80 -7.25
N LEU A 224 10.86 3.90 -8.31
CA LEU A 224 10.36 2.76 -9.07
C LEU A 224 11.26 2.45 -10.27
N ASP A 225 11.76 3.50 -10.93
CA ASP A 225 12.65 3.39 -12.08
C ASP A 225 13.56 4.62 -12.17
N GLY A 226 14.76 4.47 -12.75
CA GLY A 226 15.77 5.52 -12.81
C GLY A 226 16.52 5.71 -11.50
N ALA A 227 17.06 6.91 -11.27
CA ALA A 227 17.74 7.26 -10.03
C ALA A 227 17.44 8.72 -9.65
N LEU A 228 17.36 8.98 -8.34
CA LEU A 228 17.03 10.29 -7.79
C LEU A 228 17.99 10.69 -6.68
N THR A 229 18.58 11.87 -6.79
CA THR A 229 19.22 12.53 -5.65
C THR A 229 18.20 13.39 -4.94
N VAL A 230 18.06 13.20 -3.61
CA VAL A 230 17.19 13.99 -2.74
C VAL A 230 18.03 14.74 -1.74
N GLU A 231 17.95 16.08 -1.74
CA GLU A 231 18.72 16.95 -0.85
C GLU A 231 17.77 17.73 0.06
N GLY A 232 18.05 17.73 1.35
CA GLY A 232 17.27 18.46 2.34
C GLY A 232 17.85 18.35 3.75
N GLY A 233 17.64 19.38 4.57
CA GLY A 233 18.13 19.39 5.95
C GLY A 233 19.66 19.29 6.10
N GLY A 234 20.42 19.63 5.06
CA GLY A 234 21.88 19.50 5.04
C GLY A 234 22.40 18.09 4.67
N GLU A 235 21.53 17.18 4.32
CA GLU A 235 21.84 15.82 3.85
C GLU A 235 21.55 15.68 2.35
N SER A 236 22.31 14.83 1.66
CA SER A 236 22.08 14.46 0.26
C SER A 236 22.09 12.94 0.16
N LEU A 237 21.07 12.39 -0.51
CA LEU A 237 20.87 10.95 -0.67
C LEU A 237 20.63 10.63 -2.13
N GLN A 238 21.41 9.70 -2.66
CA GLN A 238 21.14 9.10 -3.96
C GLN A 238 20.35 7.81 -3.77
N LEU A 239 19.25 7.68 -4.51
CA LEU A 239 18.32 6.56 -4.45
C LEU A 239 18.19 5.92 -5.83
N GLY A 240 18.30 4.61 -5.87
CA GLY A 240 18.02 3.76 -7.04
C GLY A 240 16.67 3.02 -6.93
N PRO A 241 16.32 2.20 -7.94
CA PRO A 241 15.08 1.43 -7.94
C PRO A 241 14.94 0.55 -6.69
N GLY A 242 13.77 0.58 -6.06
CA GLY A 242 13.48 -0.16 -4.82
C GLY A 242 13.94 0.54 -3.55
N GLU A 243 14.70 1.62 -3.64
CA GLU A 243 15.11 2.40 -2.47
C GLU A 243 14.08 3.46 -2.09
N ALA A 244 14.00 3.75 -0.79
CA ALA A 244 13.02 4.66 -0.24
C ALA A 244 13.65 5.64 0.76
N VAL A 245 13.07 6.84 0.82
CA VAL A 245 13.40 7.84 1.84
C VAL A 245 12.14 8.36 2.51
N ILE A 246 12.23 8.64 3.81
CA ILE A 246 11.20 9.38 4.56
C ILE A 246 11.64 10.84 4.61
N VAL A 247 10.80 11.73 4.08
CA VAL A 247 10.92 13.17 4.25
C VAL A 247 10.12 13.54 5.51
N PRO A 248 10.81 13.95 6.59
CA PRO A 248 10.14 14.29 7.84
C PRO A 248 9.34 15.59 7.73
N ALA A 249 8.28 15.71 8.50
CA ALA A 249 7.40 16.89 8.54
C ALA A 249 8.14 18.21 8.82
N ALA A 250 9.26 18.16 9.53
CA ALA A 250 10.06 19.35 9.82
C ALA A 250 10.78 19.96 8.59
N LEU A 251 10.97 19.18 7.52
CA LEU A 251 11.53 19.71 6.28
C LEU A 251 10.42 20.39 5.46
N ARG A 252 10.63 21.63 5.10
CA ARG A 252 9.68 22.41 4.30
C ARG A 252 9.81 22.19 2.81
N GLU A 253 11.02 21.84 2.40
CA GLU A 253 11.35 21.61 1.00
C GLU A 253 12.49 20.60 0.90
N VAL A 254 12.52 19.88 -0.21
CA VAL A 254 13.64 19.04 -0.63
C VAL A 254 13.90 19.28 -2.11
N VAL A 255 15.18 19.27 -2.50
CA VAL A 255 15.57 19.31 -3.90
C VAL A 255 15.60 17.88 -4.44
N CYS A 256 14.96 17.67 -5.56
CA CYS A 256 14.90 16.40 -6.26
C CYS A 256 15.62 16.51 -7.60
N GLU A 257 16.76 15.84 -7.77
CA GLU A 257 17.56 15.84 -9.00
C GLU A 257 17.59 14.45 -9.60
N PRO A 258 16.91 14.21 -10.76
CA PRO A 258 16.90 12.93 -11.43
C PRO A 258 18.19 12.68 -12.21
N GLU A 259 18.64 11.44 -12.29
CA GLU A 259 19.65 10.97 -13.25
C GLU A 259 18.94 10.38 -14.49
N GLY A 260 18.55 11.24 -15.42
CA GLY A 260 17.70 10.87 -16.54
C GLY A 260 16.22 10.81 -16.16
N GLU A 261 15.38 10.19 -16.99
CA GLU A 261 13.96 10.00 -16.66
C GLU A 261 13.82 9.09 -15.45
N THR A 262 13.14 9.58 -14.41
CA THR A 262 13.00 8.87 -13.15
C THR A 262 11.54 8.81 -12.72
N THR A 263 11.07 7.64 -12.32
CA THR A 263 9.72 7.42 -11.81
C THR A 263 9.75 7.14 -10.31
N VAL A 264 8.99 7.92 -9.56
CA VAL A 264 8.91 7.85 -8.10
C VAL A 264 7.47 7.68 -7.65
N ALA A 265 7.21 6.74 -6.76
CA ALA A 265 5.98 6.73 -5.98
C ALA A 265 6.16 7.57 -4.72
N THR A 266 5.20 8.42 -4.41
CA THR A 266 5.18 9.16 -3.15
C THR A 266 3.89 8.91 -2.42
N SER A 267 3.98 8.81 -1.09
CA SER A 267 2.82 8.63 -0.23
C SER A 267 2.93 9.48 1.03
N ARG A 268 1.79 9.94 1.51
CA ARG A 268 1.67 10.69 2.77
C ARG A 268 0.39 10.29 3.49
N PRO A 269 0.39 10.28 4.84
CA PRO A 269 -0.83 10.06 5.59
C PRO A 269 -1.77 11.27 5.43
N THR A 270 -3.08 11.05 5.55
CA THR A 270 -4.06 12.12 5.69
C THR A 270 -4.14 12.58 7.14
N LEU A 271 -4.42 13.87 7.39
CA LEU A 271 -4.55 14.42 8.74
C LEU A 271 -5.90 14.11 9.39
N ASP A 272 -6.90 13.89 8.58
CA ASP A 272 -8.23 13.52 9.03
C ASP A 272 -8.44 12.03 8.72
N PRO A 273 -8.16 11.12 9.67
CA PRO A 273 -8.60 9.76 9.55
C PRO A 273 -10.12 9.77 9.70
N GLY A 274 -10.80 10.19 8.63
CA GLY A 274 -12.25 10.27 8.59
C GLY A 274 -12.84 9.04 9.23
N THR A 275 -13.80 9.24 10.11
CA THR A 275 -14.63 8.19 10.70
C THR A 275 -15.30 7.42 9.56
N GLY A 276 -14.58 6.45 9.00
CA GLY A 276 -15.04 5.55 7.97
C GLY A 276 -15.77 4.36 8.57
#